data_4a069c15615dd1b86afc6321741dc488
#
_entry.id   4a069c15615dd1b86afc6321741dc488
#
_cell.length_a   1.000
_cell.length_b   1.000
_cell.length_c   1.000
_cell.angle_alpha   90.00
_cell.angle_beta   90.00
_cell.angle_gamma   90.00
#
_symmetry.space_group_name_H-M   'P 1'
#
loop_
_entity.id
_entity.type
_entity.pdbx_description
1 polymer ?
#
loop_
_entity_poly.entity_id
_entity_poly.type
_entity_poly.pdbx_seq_one_letter_code
_entity_poly.pdbx_strand_id
1 'polypeptide(L)'
;VSFLQNFPKKAKEGKLEEINHCVCCLQGCFGEAMKGNFTCLVNPRCTREFEHDLLKADNTKNVMIIGAGPGGLMAARTAAQRGHNVTVYDKDTHFGEVFRSAAYPMGKGELSTVISAYRKQCEVLGVTFKMGKEVSEEARPDTIVVATGSVPLTPPIEGINSENVVTAEDVLYGKIDVNQGPVVVCGGGETAEFIAQTNHDVTILEMKPAILTDMVVTNMIPTMERLHQQQIKIVTNATVSKINENAVSYKNADGDEIAIPASTVVSAFGYKAYNPLENVAKENCNEVYVIGSAVKAGNALTAIQDGYQAGLKL
;
A
#
# COMPACT_ATOMS: atom_id res chain seq x y z
N VAL A 1 -16.31 -14.63 11.30
CA VAL A 1 -16.76 -15.44 10.14
C VAL A 1 -17.20 -14.54 8.99
N SER A 2 -17.85 -13.40 9.25
CA SER A 2 -18.23 -12.41 8.22
C SER A 2 -17.06 -11.82 7.42
N PHE A 3 -15.83 -11.89 7.95
CA PHE A 3 -14.61 -11.46 7.23
C PHE A 3 -14.26 -12.38 6.06
N LEU A 4 -14.67 -13.64 6.12
CA LEU A 4 -14.25 -14.71 5.20
C LEU A 4 -15.45 -15.13 4.33
N GLN A 5 -15.82 -14.27 3.38
CA GLN A 5 -16.95 -14.52 2.48
C GLN A 5 -16.85 -15.89 1.79
N ASN A 6 -17.92 -16.69 1.96
CA ASN A 6 -18.01 -18.05 1.41
C ASN A 6 -16.90 -19.02 1.87
N PHE A 7 -16.21 -18.74 2.99
CA PHE A 7 -15.14 -19.60 3.49
C PHE A 7 -15.54 -21.08 3.62
N PRO A 8 -16.65 -21.45 4.31
CA PRO A 8 -17.00 -22.86 4.46
C PRO A 8 -17.25 -23.57 3.11
N LYS A 9 -17.89 -22.88 2.17
CA LYS A 9 -18.16 -23.41 0.82
C LYS A 9 -16.86 -23.62 0.05
N LYS A 10 -16.00 -22.62 0.00
CA LYS A 10 -14.71 -22.69 -0.72
C LYS A 10 -13.80 -23.76 -0.12
N ALA A 11 -13.73 -23.86 1.21
CA ALA A 11 -12.93 -24.87 1.89
C ALA A 11 -13.45 -26.29 1.57
N LYS A 12 -14.77 -26.52 1.60
CA LYS A 12 -15.39 -27.80 1.22
C LYS A 12 -15.13 -28.18 -0.24
N GLU A 13 -15.08 -27.20 -1.13
CA GLU A 13 -14.82 -27.38 -2.56
C GLU A 13 -13.32 -27.46 -2.89
N GLY A 14 -12.42 -27.39 -1.91
CA GLY A 14 -10.97 -27.41 -2.12
C GLY A 14 -10.39 -26.14 -2.75
N LYS A 15 -11.17 -25.04 -2.78
CA LYS A 15 -10.79 -23.75 -3.40
C LYS A 15 -10.02 -22.85 -2.43
N LEU A 16 -8.95 -23.38 -1.84
CA LEU A 16 -8.21 -22.69 -0.77
C LEU A 16 -7.59 -21.38 -1.24
N GLU A 17 -7.08 -21.34 -2.47
CA GLU A 17 -6.44 -20.15 -3.06
C GLU A 17 -7.41 -18.98 -3.32
N GLU A 18 -8.72 -19.27 -3.35
CA GLU A 18 -9.75 -18.23 -3.49
C GLU A 18 -10.20 -17.66 -2.14
N ILE A 19 -9.71 -18.17 -1.02
CA ILE A 19 -10.10 -17.72 0.31
C ILE A 19 -9.32 -16.48 0.68
N ASN A 20 -10.03 -15.41 1.05
CA ASN A 20 -9.40 -14.26 1.67
C ASN A 20 -9.07 -14.60 3.12
N HIS A 21 -7.79 -14.62 3.48
CA HIS A 21 -7.37 -14.82 4.86
C HIS A 21 -7.47 -13.51 5.65
N CYS A 22 -7.75 -13.62 6.95
CA CYS A 22 -7.57 -12.49 7.84
C CYS A 22 -6.07 -12.23 8.00
N VAL A 23 -5.65 -11.02 7.71
CA VAL A 23 -4.23 -10.60 7.77
C VAL A 23 -3.90 -9.82 9.05
N CYS A 24 -4.73 -9.95 10.06
CA CYS A 24 -4.56 -9.35 11.39
C CYS A 24 -4.22 -7.85 11.40
N CYS A 25 -4.62 -7.10 10.35
CA CYS A 25 -4.31 -5.69 10.19
C CYS A 25 -5.05 -4.78 11.19
N LEU A 26 -6.16 -5.25 11.74
CA LEU A 26 -7.05 -4.55 12.67
C LEU A 26 -7.59 -3.19 12.18
N GLN A 27 -7.26 -2.75 10.97
CA GLN A 27 -7.63 -1.41 10.45
C GLN A 27 -9.15 -1.21 10.39
N GLY A 28 -9.85 -2.09 9.68
CA GLY A 28 -11.28 -1.96 9.47
C GLY A 28 -12.14 -2.48 10.62
N CYS A 29 -11.77 -3.66 11.16
CA CYS A 29 -12.58 -4.32 12.17
C CYS A 29 -12.43 -3.70 13.58
N PHE A 30 -11.26 -3.23 13.95
CA PHE A 30 -11.03 -2.61 15.25
C PHE A 30 -10.88 -1.08 15.13
N GLY A 31 -9.99 -0.60 14.26
CA GLY A 31 -9.72 0.83 14.11
C GLY A 31 -10.94 1.63 13.65
N GLU A 32 -11.71 1.12 12.68
CA GLU A 32 -12.93 1.79 12.21
C GLU A 32 -14.14 1.52 13.12
N ALA A 33 -14.19 0.36 13.80
CA ALA A 33 -15.25 0.10 14.77
C ALA A 33 -15.25 1.10 15.93
N MET A 34 -14.08 1.54 16.38
CA MET A 34 -13.94 2.58 17.39
C MET A 34 -14.54 3.92 16.94
N LYS A 35 -14.69 4.13 15.63
CA LYS A 35 -15.34 5.30 15.02
C LYS A 35 -16.81 5.04 14.64
N GLY A 36 -17.37 3.88 15.01
CA GLY A 36 -18.72 3.47 14.67
C GLY A 36 -18.90 2.90 13.24
N ASN A 37 -17.81 2.60 12.53
CA ASN A 37 -17.87 2.08 11.16
C ASN A 37 -17.07 0.78 11.04
N PHE A 38 -17.74 -0.34 11.22
CA PHE A 38 -17.09 -1.65 11.12
C PHE A 38 -16.93 -2.09 9.65
N THR A 39 -15.70 -2.44 9.25
CA THR A 39 -15.38 -2.92 7.90
C THR A 39 -14.18 -3.89 7.94
N CYS A 40 -13.74 -4.38 6.79
CA CYS A 40 -12.59 -5.29 6.70
C CYS A 40 -11.73 -4.98 5.49
N LEU A 41 -10.39 -5.00 5.65
CA LEU A 41 -9.44 -4.79 4.57
C LEU A 41 -9.62 -5.84 3.47
N VAL A 42 -9.71 -7.10 3.83
CA VAL A 42 -9.79 -8.21 2.84
C VAL A 42 -11.21 -8.50 2.34
N ASN A 43 -12.24 -7.90 2.94
CA ASN A 43 -13.63 -8.07 2.52
C ASN A 43 -14.40 -6.74 2.60
N PRO A 44 -14.47 -5.95 1.52
CA PRO A 44 -15.19 -4.66 1.52
C PRO A 44 -16.69 -4.80 1.78
N ARG A 45 -17.28 -6.00 1.64
CA ARG A 45 -18.68 -6.30 1.94
C ARG A 45 -18.94 -6.67 3.41
N CYS A 46 -17.88 -6.74 4.23
CA CYS A 46 -18.01 -7.11 5.64
C CYS A 46 -19.04 -6.27 6.35
N THR A 47 -20.05 -6.89 6.96
CA THR A 47 -21.23 -6.28 7.62
C THR A 47 -22.23 -5.57 6.69
N ARG A 48 -21.99 -5.59 5.38
CA ARG A 48 -22.82 -4.97 4.34
C ARG A 48 -23.24 -5.96 3.27
N GLU A 49 -23.24 -7.25 3.59
CA GLU A 49 -23.55 -8.33 2.65
C GLU A 49 -24.97 -8.23 2.08
N PHE A 50 -25.87 -7.62 2.84
CA PHE A 50 -27.28 -7.40 2.49
C PHE A 50 -27.56 -6.08 1.74
N GLU A 51 -26.61 -5.12 1.75
CA GLU A 51 -26.81 -3.80 1.13
C GLU A 51 -26.72 -3.87 -0.39
N HIS A 52 -25.87 -4.76 -0.89
CA HIS A 52 -25.58 -4.88 -2.31
C HIS A 52 -25.44 -6.35 -2.72
N ASP A 53 -26.46 -6.88 -3.35
CA ASP A 53 -26.26 -8.08 -4.16
C ASP A 53 -25.32 -7.72 -5.31
N LEU A 54 -24.29 -8.55 -5.55
CA LEU A 54 -23.45 -8.43 -6.73
C LEU A 54 -24.25 -8.90 -7.96
N LEU A 55 -25.26 -8.11 -8.33
CA LEU A 55 -26.09 -8.39 -9.50
C LEU A 55 -25.26 -8.25 -10.76
N LYS A 56 -25.56 -9.07 -11.74
CA LYS A 56 -25.01 -8.89 -13.09
C LYS A 56 -25.41 -7.54 -13.63
N ALA A 57 -24.52 -6.88 -14.35
CA ALA A 57 -24.82 -5.65 -15.04
C ALA A 57 -25.80 -5.92 -16.20
N ASP A 58 -26.68 -4.96 -16.48
CA ASP A 58 -27.63 -5.07 -17.60
C ASP A 58 -26.89 -5.13 -18.95
N ASN A 59 -25.77 -4.42 -19.07
CA ASN A 59 -24.93 -4.39 -20.25
C ASN A 59 -23.48 -4.76 -19.90
N THR A 60 -22.91 -5.71 -20.63
CA THR A 60 -21.49 -6.06 -20.52
C THR A 60 -20.64 -4.96 -21.14
N LYS A 61 -19.65 -4.46 -20.41
CA LYS A 61 -18.64 -3.49 -20.85
C LYS A 61 -17.28 -4.14 -20.98
N ASN A 62 -16.43 -3.57 -21.82
CA ASN A 62 -14.99 -3.82 -21.84
C ASN A 62 -14.32 -2.83 -20.90
N VAL A 63 -13.87 -3.31 -19.76
CA VAL A 63 -13.30 -2.49 -18.68
C VAL A 63 -11.79 -2.63 -18.69
N MET A 64 -11.09 -1.52 -18.81
CA MET A 64 -9.64 -1.42 -18.65
C MET A 64 -9.32 -0.91 -17.25
N ILE A 65 -8.45 -1.63 -16.56
CA ILE A 65 -7.92 -1.21 -15.25
C ILE A 65 -6.42 -0.99 -15.38
N ILE A 66 -5.94 0.15 -14.92
CA ILE A 66 -4.53 0.54 -14.97
C ILE A 66 -3.97 0.54 -13.55
N GLY A 67 -3.18 -0.48 -13.22
CA GLY A 67 -2.61 -0.75 -11.90
C GLY A 67 -3.14 -2.07 -11.31
N ALA A 68 -2.23 -2.98 -10.97
CA ALA A 68 -2.49 -4.29 -10.36
C ALA A 68 -2.22 -4.29 -8.83
N GLY A 69 -2.35 -3.12 -8.21
CA GLY A 69 -2.36 -2.95 -6.76
C GLY A 69 -3.68 -3.44 -6.12
N PRO A 70 -3.81 -3.38 -4.78
CA PRO A 70 -4.98 -3.92 -4.09
C PRO A 70 -6.31 -3.29 -4.53
N GLY A 71 -6.33 -1.98 -4.83
CA GLY A 71 -7.52 -1.28 -5.32
C GLY A 71 -7.91 -1.71 -6.74
N GLY A 72 -6.92 -1.79 -7.66
CA GLY A 72 -7.15 -2.22 -9.04
C GLY A 72 -7.62 -3.67 -9.13
N LEU A 73 -7.00 -4.59 -8.37
CA LEU A 73 -7.43 -5.98 -8.31
C LEU A 73 -8.85 -6.13 -7.73
N MET A 74 -9.21 -5.32 -6.74
CA MET A 74 -10.58 -5.35 -6.21
C MET A 74 -11.58 -4.80 -7.22
N ALA A 75 -11.26 -3.73 -7.94
CA ALA A 75 -12.10 -3.21 -9.03
C ALA A 75 -12.28 -4.27 -10.14
N ALA A 76 -11.17 -4.92 -10.55
CA ALA A 76 -11.19 -5.99 -11.54
C ALA A 76 -12.10 -7.16 -11.14
N ARG A 77 -11.90 -7.65 -9.91
CA ARG A 77 -12.71 -8.73 -9.35
C ARG A 77 -14.19 -8.37 -9.34
N THR A 78 -14.53 -7.18 -8.85
CA THR A 78 -15.93 -6.76 -8.69
C THR A 78 -16.59 -6.56 -10.05
N ALA A 79 -15.93 -5.92 -11.00
CA ALA A 79 -16.42 -5.74 -12.37
C ALA A 79 -16.65 -7.10 -13.08
N ALA A 80 -15.68 -8.02 -12.96
CA ALA A 80 -15.80 -9.37 -13.56
C ALA A 80 -16.94 -10.18 -12.90
N GLN A 81 -17.14 -10.06 -11.58
CA GLN A 81 -18.28 -10.66 -10.88
C GLN A 81 -19.62 -10.14 -11.40
N ARG A 82 -19.69 -8.89 -11.83
CA ARG A 82 -20.88 -8.29 -12.45
C ARG A 82 -21.05 -8.65 -13.95
N GLY A 83 -20.09 -9.33 -14.54
CA GLY A 83 -20.19 -9.85 -15.92
C GLY A 83 -19.51 -8.99 -16.98
N HIS A 84 -18.66 -8.05 -16.59
CA HIS A 84 -17.86 -7.25 -17.52
C HIS A 84 -16.64 -8.02 -18.02
N ASN A 85 -16.16 -7.67 -19.23
CA ASN A 85 -14.89 -8.12 -19.78
C ASN A 85 -13.78 -7.24 -19.22
N VAL A 86 -12.91 -7.78 -18.38
CA VAL A 86 -11.91 -6.98 -17.66
C VAL A 86 -10.50 -7.30 -18.11
N THR A 87 -9.73 -6.26 -18.42
CA THR A 87 -8.28 -6.35 -18.67
C THR A 87 -7.56 -5.42 -17.71
N VAL A 88 -6.60 -5.96 -16.97
CA VAL A 88 -5.72 -5.21 -16.06
C VAL A 88 -4.36 -5.03 -16.71
N TYR A 89 -3.87 -3.79 -16.75
CA TYR A 89 -2.53 -3.43 -17.19
C TYR A 89 -1.70 -2.97 -16.01
N ASP A 90 -0.44 -3.36 -15.99
CA ASP A 90 0.54 -2.84 -15.05
C ASP A 90 1.92 -2.77 -15.71
N LYS A 91 2.65 -1.67 -15.46
CA LYS A 91 4.04 -1.51 -15.92
C LYS A 91 5.02 -2.43 -15.19
N ASP A 92 4.70 -2.82 -13.94
CA ASP A 92 5.48 -3.81 -13.18
C ASP A 92 5.10 -5.23 -13.65
N THR A 93 6.04 -6.12 -13.56
CA THR A 93 5.84 -7.57 -13.78
C THR A 93 5.24 -8.27 -12.56
N HIS A 94 5.23 -7.60 -11.41
CA HIS A 94 4.74 -8.13 -10.14
C HIS A 94 3.43 -7.45 -9.73
N PHE A 95 2.52 -8.26 -9.18
CA PHE A 95 1.27 -7.77 -8.61
C PHE A 95 1.49 -7.10 -7.24
N GLY A 96 0.66 -6.10 -6.90
CA GLY A 96 0.60 -5.51 -5.58
C GLY A 96 1.39 -4.23 -5.38
N GLU A 97 2.30 -3.88 -6.31
CA GLU A 97 3.06 -2.63 -6.29
C GLU A 97 3.64 -2.29 -4.89
N VAL A 98 3.46 -1.04 -4.45
CA VAL A 98 3.91 -0.55 -3.14
C VAL A 98 3.36 -1.40 -1.96
N PHE A 99 2.17 -1.99 -2.10
CA PHE A 99 1.60 -2.83 -1.03
C PHE A 99 2.44 -4.08 -0.73
N ARG A 100 3.26 -4.54 -1.67
CA ARG A 100 4.19 -5.66 -1.44
C ARG A 100 5.19 -5.35 -0.33
N SER A 101 5.73 -4.13 -0.30
CA SER A 101 6.71 -3.72 0.71
C SER A 101 6.13 -3.78 2.13
N ALA A 102 4.82 -3.60 2.28
CA ALA A 102 4.14 -3.68 3.57
C ALA A 102 4.15 -5.08 4.21
N ALA A 103 4.47 -6.13 3.45
CA ALA A 103 4.53 -7.51 3.95
C ALA A 103 5.92 -7.88 4.53
N TYR A 104 6.94 -7.08 4.32
CA TYR A 104 8.32 -7.38 4.77
C TYR A 104 8.58 -7.09 6.25
N PRO A 105 8.04 -6.02 6.87
CA PRO A 105 8.22 -5.80 8.30
C PRO A 105 7.75 -6.98 9.14
N MET A 106 8.36 -7.14 10.33
CA MET A 106 8.11 -8.25 11.23
C MET A 106 6.61 -8.43 11.52
N GLY A 107 6.13 -9.68 11.45
CA GLY A 107 4.74 -10.05 11.73
C GLY A 107 3.72 -9.67 10.65
N LYS A 108 4.16 -9.15 9.48
CA LYS A 108 3.27 -8.69 8.40
C LYS A 108 3.25 -9.57 7.14
N GLY A 109 3.96 -10.68 7.13
CA GLY A 109 4.07 -11.57 5.95
C GLY A 109 2.74 -11.99 5.36
N GLU A 110 1.69 -12.12 6.17
CA GLU A 110 0.34 -12.47 5.73
C GLU A 110 -0.31 -11.43 4.80
N LEU A 111 0.16 -10.18 4.78
CA LEU A 111 -0.33 -9.17 3.84
C LEU A 111 -0.13 -9.59 2.37
N SER A 112 0.90 -10.38 2.08
CA SER A 112 1.14 -10.92 0.74
C SER A 112 -0.01 -11.79 0.23
N THR A 113 -0.76 -12.44 1.13
CA THR A 113 -1.88 -13.32 0.79
C THR A 113 -3.06 -12.55 0.20
N VAL A 114 -3.20 -11.26 0.49
CA VAL A 114 -4.27 -10.41 -0.07
C VAL A 114 -4.15 -10.34 -1.59
N ILE A 115 -2.94 -10.05 -2.06
CA ILE A 115 -2.67 -9.92 -3.50
C ILE A 115 -2.81 -11.25 -4.22
N SER A 116 -2.25 -12.33 -3.66
CA SER A 116 -2.34 -13.66 -4.27
C SER A 116 -3.79 -14.17 -4.34
N ALA A 117 -4.60 -13.96 -3.29
CA ALA A 117 -6.00 -14.35 -3.28
C ALA A 117 -6.84 -13.52 -4.29
N TYR A 118 -6.63 -12.19 -4.34
CA TYR A 118 -7.35 -11.35 -5.30
C TYR A 118 -6.98 -11.68 -6.75
N ARG A 119 -5.68 -11.84 -7.02
CA ARG A 119 -5.21 -12.30 -8.32
C ARG A 119 -5.88 -13.59 -8.73
N LYS A 120 -5.84 -14.61 -7.87
CA LYS A 120 -6.45 -15.93 -8.17
C LYS A 120 -7.94 -15.83 -8.43
N GLN A 121 -8.66 -15.03 -7.64
CA GLN A 121 -10.09 -14.81 -7.84
C GLN A 121 -10.37 -14.12 -9.18
N CYS A 122 -9.54 -13.15 -9.57
CA CYS A 122 -9.63 -12.51 -10.89
C CYS A 122 -9.37 -13.52 -12.02
N GLU A 123 -8.36 -14.38 -11.90
CA GLU A 123 -8.05 -15.44 -12.88
C GLU A 123 -9.25 -16.39 -13.08
N VAL A 124 -9.86 -16.84 -11.98
CA VAL A 124 -11.05 -17.71 -12.01
C VAL A 124 -12.25 -17.01 -12.66
N LEU A 125 -12.35 -15.70 -12.55
CA LEU A 125 -13.41 -14.88 -13.16
C LEU A 125 -13.11 -14.52 -14.64
N GLY A 126 -11.99 -14.94 -15.19
CA GLY A 126 -11.61 -14.68 -16.58
C GLY A 126 -11.00 -13.30 -16.83
N VAL A 127 -10.51 -12.62 -15.81
CA VAL A 127 -9.79 -11.35 -15.97
C VAL A 127 -8.48 -11.58 -16.72
N THR A 128 -8.23 -10.77 -17.75
CA THR A 128 -6.98 -10.78 -18.51
C THR A 128 -5.95 -9.87 -17.83
N PHE A 129 -4.72 -10.37 -17.66
CA PHE A 129 -3.61 -9.58 -17.11
C PHE A 129 -2.55 -9.29 -18.16
N LYS A 130 -2.13 -8.03 -18.27
CA LYS A 130 -1.04 -7.55 -19.13
C LYS A 130 0.01 -6.86 -18.28
N MET A 131 0.80 -7.68 -17.59
CA MET A 131 1.87 -7.24 -16.69
C MET A 131 3.15 -6.91 -17.47
N GLY A 132 3.95 -5.96 -16.93
CA GLY A 132 5.17 -5.47 -17.58
C GLY A 132 4.87 -4.68 -18.85
N LYS A 133 3.66 -4.13 -18.98
CA LYS A 133 3.21 -3.39 -20.19
C LYS A 133 2.50 -2.12 -19.80
N GLU A 134 2.89 -1.05 -20.47
CA GLU A 134 2.11 0.20 -20.47
C GLU A 134 0.88 0.04 -21.37
N VAL A 135 -0.13 0.88 -21.12
CA VAL A 135 -1.35 0.89 -21.91
C VAL A 135 -1.04 1.34 -23.32
N SER A 136 -1.49 0.58 -24.32
CA SER A 136 -1.36 0.97 -25.74
C SER A 136 -2.54 1.83 -26.19
N GLU A 137 -2.28 2.76 -27.10
CA GLU A 137 -3.32 3.61 -27.73
C GLU A 137 -4.34 2.83 -28.57
N GLU A 138 -4.05 1.59 -28.93
CA GLU A 138 -4.95 0.73 -29.73
C GLU A 138 -6.13 0.18 -28.92
N ALA A 139 -6.03 0.18 -27.60
CA ALA A 139 -7.11 -0.30 -26.75
C ALA A 139 -8.30 0.69 -26.77
N ARG A 140 -9.49 0.15 -26.94
CA ARG A 140 -10.75 0.92 -26.96
C ARG A 140 -11.72 0.34 -25.93
N PRO A 141 -11.51 0.64 -24.64
CA PRO A 141 -12.43 0.21 -23.59
C PRO A 141 -13.70 1.07 -23.57
N ASP A 142 -14.77 0.51 -23.02
CA ASP A 142 -16.00 1.26 -22.70
C ASP A 142 -15.81 2.08 -21.40
N THR A 143 -14.97 1.59 -20.50
CA THR A 143 -14.65 2.24 -19.22
C THR A 143 -13.17 2.04 -18.84
N ILE A 144 -12.56 3.09 -18.27
CA ILE A 144 -11.20 3.05 -17.70
C ILE A 144 -11.25 3.27 -16.19
N VAL A 145 -10.55 2.43 -15.44
CA VAL A 145 -10.30 2.61 -14.01
C VAL A 145 -8.80 2.87 -13.80
N VAL A 146 -8.46 4.08 -13.40
CA VAL A 146 -7.08 4.49 -13.08
C VAL A 146 -6.80 4.17 -11.63
N ALA A 147 -5.95 3.18 -11.37
CA ALA A 147 -5.56 2.68 -10.06
C ALA A 147 -4.03 2.69 -9.91
N THR A 148 -3.37 3.71 -10.45
CA THR A 148 -1.90 3.84 -10.56
C THR A 148 -1.17 4.08 -9.24
N GLY A 149 -1.91 4.16 -8.13
CA GLY A 149 -1.36 4.13 -6.79
C GLY A 149 -0.63 5.42 -6.38
N SER A 150 0.48 5.25 -5.70
CA SER A 150 1.30 6.33 -5.15
C SER A 150 2.79 6.06 -5.36
N VAL A 151 3.59 7.12 -5.25
CA VAL A 151 5.05 7.03 -5.31
C VAL A 151 5.66 7.62 -4.04
N PRO A 152 6.87 7.21 -3.64
CA PRO A 152 7.56 7.79 -2.49
C PRO A 152 7.63 9.31 -2.59
N LEU A 153 7.41 9.98 -1.47
CA LEU A 153 7.57 11.41 -1.35
C LEU A 153 9.05 11.75 -1.23
N THR A 154 9.55 12.56 -2.17
CA THR A 154 10.90 13.10 -2.12
C THR A 154 10.80 14.59 -1.80
N PRO A 155 10.97 15.00 -0.52
CA PRO A 155 10.93 16.41 -0.14
C PRO A 155 12.16 17.16 -0.68
N PRO A 156 12.08 18.48 -0.85
CA PRO A 156 13.18 19.30 -1.35
C PRO A 156 14.24 19.56 -0.26
N ILE A 157 14.89 18.50 0.22
CA ILE A 157 15.95 18.54 1.22
C ILE A 157 17.29 18.51 0.50
N GLU A 158 18.23 19.39 0.89
CA GLU A 158 19.58 19.38 0.36
C GLU A 158 20.24 18.02 0.63
N GLY A 159 20.75 17.39 -0.43
CA GLY A 159 21.39 16.07 -0.36
C GLY A 159 20.42 14.87 -0.44
N ILE A 160 19.13 15.05 -0.66
CA ILE A 160 18.14 13.96 -0.75
C ILE A 160 18.44 12.94 -1.88
N ASN A 161 19.18 13.35 -2.91
CA ASN A 161 19.59 12.51 -4.03
C ASN A 161 21.04 12.02 -3.93
N SER A 162 21.69 12.13 -2.76
CA SER A 162 23.05 11.64 -2.55
C SER A 162 23.11 10.12 -2.57
N GLU A 163 24.28 9.54 -2.88
CA GLU A 163 24.47 8.09 -3.03
C GLU A 163 24.18 7.29 -1.75
N ASN A 164 24.36 7.93 -0.58
CA ASN A 164 24.03 7.32 0.71
C ASN A 164 22.55 7.38 1.09
N VAL A 165 21.69 7.97 0.23
CA VAL A 165 20.24 8.01 0.44
C VAL A 165 19.56 6.91 -0.35
N VAL A 166 18.81 6.07 0.35
CA VAL A 166 18.09 4.93 -0.23
C VAL A 166 16.60 4.99 0.14
N THR A 167 15.76 4.35 -0.65
CA THR A 167 14.33 4.29 -0.33
C THR A 167 14.03 3.17 0.67
N ALA A 168 12.96 3.33 1.45
CA ALA A 168 12.48 2.27 2.34
C ALA A 168 12.16 0.98 1.57
N GLU A 169 11.60 1.09 0.36
CA GLU A 169 11.30 -0.08 -0.47
C GLU A 169 12.56 -0.82 -0.92
N ASP A 170 13.62 -0.12 -1.32
CA ASP A 170 14.86 -0.78 -1.75
C ASP A 170 15.51 -1.56 -0.61
N VAL A 171 15.41 -1.04 0.61
CA VAL A 171 15.86 -1.75 1.81
C VAL A 171 14.98 -2.97 2.09
N LEU A 172 13.65 -2.79 2.12
CA LEU A 172 12.69 -3.87 2.39
C LEU A 172 12.76 -4.99 1.35
N TYR A 173 13.03 -4.66 0.08
CA TYR A 173 13.21 -5.66 -0.98
C TYR A 173 14.60 -6.31 -1.01
N GLY A 174 15.51 -5.91 -0.10
CA GLY A 174 16.86 -6.46 -0.04
C GLY A 174 17.76 -6.07 -1.21
N LYS A 175 17.43 -4.98 -1.93
CA LYS A 175 18.28 -4.47 -3.02
C LYS A 175 19.51 -3.73 -2.50
N ILE A 176 19.43 -3.21 -1.29
CA ILE A 176 20.47 -2.43 -0.62
C ILE A 176 20.75 -3.07 0.74
N ASP A 177 22.03 -3.31 1.02
CA ASP A 177 22.49 -3.79 2.32
C ASP A 177 22.79 -2.59 3.23
N VAL A 178 22.14 -2.54 4.39
CA VAL A 178 22.28 -1.48 5.41
C VAL A 178 22.85 -2.00 6.73
N ASN A 179 23.60 -3.09 6.68
CA ASN A 179 24.06 -3.79 7.89
C ASN A 179 25.28 -3.13 8.56
N GLN A 180 25.87 -2.07 7.99
CA GLN A 180 27.10 -1.45 8.49
C GLN A 180 26.93 0.04 8.76
N GLY A 181 27.50 0.48 9.88
CA GLY A 181 27.53 1.87 10.30
C GLY A 181 26.18 2.41 10.79
N PRO A 182 26.13 3.68 11.20
CA PRO A 182 24.90 4.32 11.68
C PRO A 182 23.92 4.53 10.54
N VAL A 183 22.67 4.09 10.75
CA VAL A 183 21.57 4.25 9.79
C VAL A 183 20.56 5.24 10.36
N VAL A 184 20.21 6.25 9.58
CA VAL A 184 19.15 7.21 9.92
C VAL A 184 17.93 6.95 9.05
N VAL A 185 16.80 6.61 9.68
CA VAL A 185 15.51 6.43 9.00
C VAL A 185 14.68 7.70 9.18
N CYS A 186 14.37 8.36 8.09
CA CYS A 186 13.57 9.59 8.08
C CYS A 186 12.07 9.24 7.99
N GLY A 187 11.39 9.16 9.13
CA GLY A 187 10.05 8.58 9.27
C GLY A 187 10.09 7.06 9.46
N GLY A 188 9.02 6.34 9.12
CA GLY A 188 9.03 4.90 8.85
C GLY A 188 9.47 3.97 9.99
N GLY A 189 8.79 4.00 11.14
CA GLY A 189 9.13 3.15 12.30
C GLY A 189 9.24 1.65 11.99
N GLU A 190 8.39 1.10 11.15
CA GLU A 190 8.43 -0.32 10.77
C GLU A 190 9.63 -0.67 9.89
N THR A 191 10.08 0.25 9.04
CA THR A 191 11.32 0.09 8.26
C THR A 191 12.54 0.09 9.18
N ALA A 192 12.55 0.96 10.21
CA ALA A 192 13.60 0.98 11.21
C ALA A 192 13.64 -0.32 12.01
N GLU A 193 12.48 -0.87 12.41
CA GLU A 193 12.37 -2.18 13.06
C GLU A 193 12.95 -3.30 12.17
N PHE A 194 12.65 -3.29 10.87
CA PHE A 194 13.19 -4.26 9.93
C PHE A 194 14.73 -4.19 9.84
N ILE A 195 15.28 -2.99 9.74
CA ILE A 195 16.74 -2.77 9.68
C ILE A 195 17.42 -3.22 10.97
N ALA A 196 16.83 -2.92 12.12
CA ALA A 196 17.41 -3.24 13.43
C ALA A 196 17.52 -4.74 13.72
N GLN A 197 16.95 -5.61 12.89
CA GLN A 197 17.18 -7.06 12.97
C GLN A 197 18.64 -7.44 12.65
N THR A 198 19.31 -6.63 11.86
CA THR A 198 20.69 -6.89 11.38
C THR A 198 21.67 -5.76 11.71
N ASN A 199 21.18 -4.56 11.99
CA ASN A 199 21.99 -3.40 12.36
C ASN A 199 21.50 -2.80 13.68
N HIS A 200 22.40 -2.63 14.65
CA HIS A 200 22.08 -2.14 15.99
C HIS A 200 22.26 -0.62 16.18
N ASP A 201 22.71 0.11 15.17
CA ASP A 201 22.89 1.57 15.24
C ASP A 201 21.86 2.27 14.32
N VAL A 202 20.60 2.19 14.70
CA VAL A 202 19.47 2.76 13.97
C VAL A 202 18.87 3.93 14.74
N THR A 203 18.69 5.05 14.04
CA THR A 203 18.02 6.24 14.57
C THR A 203 16.84 6.61 13.68
N ILE A 204 15.67 6.84 14.28
CA ILE A 204 14.49 7.38 13.60
C ILE A 204 14.47 8.90 13.83
N LEU A 205 14.32 9.68 12.75
CA LEU A 205 13.98 11.10 12.78
C LEU A 205 12.53 11.26 12.33
N GLU A 206 11.67 11.77 13.21
CA GLU A 206 10.26 12.01 12.91
C GLU A 206 9.91 13.48 13.19
N MET A 207 9.34 14.15 12.19
CA MET A 207 8.95 15.57 12.31
C MET A 207 7.75 15.79 13.22
N LYS A 208 6.90 14.78 13.39
CA LYS A 208 5.74 14.83 14.29
C LYS A 208 6.18 14.60 15.75
N PRO A 209 5.33 14.94 16.73
CA PRO A 209 5.63 14.70 18.14
C PRO A 209 5.60 13.22 18.55
N ALA A 210 5.13 12.33 17.68
CA ALA A 210 5.10 10.88 17.90
C ALA A 210 5.24 10.11 16.60
N ILE A 211 5.82 8.91 16.65
CA ILE A 211 5.88 7.95 15.55
C ILE A 211 4.62 7.07 15.52
N LEU A 212 4.40 6.36 14.39
CA LEU A 212 3.31 5.37 14.21
C LEU A 212 1.89 5.91 14.46
N THR A 213 1.69 7.21 14.31
CA THR A 213 0.42 7.90 14.63
C THR A 213 -0.78 7.48 13.77
N ASP A 214 -0.54 6.86 12.63
CA ASP A 214 -1.53 6.30 11.71
C ASP A 214 -1.79 4.80 11.90
N MET A 215 -1.05 4.17 12.82
CA MET A 215 -1.24 2.77 13.17
C MET A 215 -2.37 2.60 14.18
N VAL A 216 -3.13 1.51 14.05
CA VAL A 216 -4.14 1.12 15.05
C VAL A 216 -3.43 0.85 16.39
N VAL A 217 -3.98 1.39 17.49
CA VAL A 217 -3.33 1.37 18.81
C VAL A 217 -2.91 -0.02 19.28
N THR A 218 -3.72 -1.04 18.98
CA THR A 218 -3.41 -2.45 19.30
C THR A 218 -2.19 -3.00 18.57
N ASN A 219 -1.82 -2.45 17.43
CA ASN A 219 -0.60 -2.79 16.71
C ASN A 219 0.54 -1.83 17.09
N MET A 220 0.22 -0.57 17.38
CA MET A 220 1.19 0.46 17.75
C MET A 220 1.95 0.08 19.05
N ILE A 221 1.22 -0.35 20.10
CA ILE A 221 1.82 -0.68 21.39
C ILE A 221 2.90 -1.76 21.26
N PRO A 222 2.63 -2.95 20.74
CA PRO A 222 3.66 -3.98 20.60
C PRO A 222 4.77 -3.58 19.62
N THR A 223 4.50 -2.76 18.61
CA THR A 223 5.54 -2.25 17.73
C THR A 223 6.48 -1.31 18.49
N MET A 224 5.96 -0.39 19.29
CA MET A 224 6.77 0.48 20.14
C MET A 224 7.64 -0.33 21.13
N GLU A 225 7.09 -1.38 21.74
CA GLU A 225 7.84 -2.26 22.63
C GLU A 225 9.03 -2.92 21.92
N ARG A 226 8.82 -3.40 20.67
CA ARG A 226 9.90 -4.01 19.87
C ARG A 226 10.96 -2.98 19.46
N LEU A 227 10.57 -1.77 19.08
CA LEU A 227 11.52 -0.68 18.80
C LEU A 227 12.41 -0.38 20.01
N HIS A 228 11.85 -0.34 21.22
CA HIS A 228 12.60 -0.15 22.47
C HIS A 228 13.52 -1.35 22.78
N GLN A 229 13.02 -2.59 22.62
CA GLN A 229 13.82 -3.80 22.85
C GLN A 229 15.03 -3.88 21.89
N GLN A 230 14.88 -3.41 20.67
CA GLN A 230 15.96 -3.31 19.68
C GLN A 230 16.86 -2.08 19.87
N GLN A 231 16.62 -1.28 20.91
CA GLN A 231 17.41 -0.10 21.26
C GLN A 231 17.46 0.98 20.17
N ILE A 232 16.43 1.04 19.31
CA ILE A 232 16.32 2.05 18.26
C ILE A 232 16.20 3.43 18.91
N LYS A 233 17.04 4.37 18.51
CA LYS A 233 16.94 5.77 18.94
C LYS A 233 15.81 6.46 18.20
N ILE A 234 14.88 7.07 18.93
CA ILE A 234 13.72 7.77 18.37
C ILE A 234 13.84 9.26 18.73
N VAL A 235 13.92 10.09 17.71
CA VAL A 235 13.96 11.55 17.86
C VAL A 235 12.72 12.12 17.17
N THR A 236 11.81 12.64 17.95
CA THR A 236 10.57 13.28 17.47
C THR A 236 10.73 14.81 17.42
N ASN A 237 9.78 15.52 16.77
CA ASN A 237 9.88 16.95 16.47
C ASN A 237 11.20 17.29 15.75
N ALA A 238 11.68 16.39 14.92
CA ALA A 238 12.94 16.45 14.20
C ALA A 238 12.69 16.64 12.70
N THR A 239 12.78 17.85 12.21
CA THR A 239 12.60 18.15 10.78
C THR A 239 13.95 18.10 10.07
N VAL A 240 14.16 17.11 9.23
CA VAL A 240 15.39 16.96 8.44
C VAL A 240 15.59 18.20 7.58
N SER A 241 16.76 18.84 7.69
CA SER A 241 17.13 20.06 6.98
C SER A 241 18.15 19.81 5.86
N LYS A 242 19.09 18.88 6.09
CA LYS A 242 20.17 18.59 5.16
C LYS A 242 20.70 17.17 5.34
N ILE A 243 21.10 16.55 4.23
CA ILE A 243 21.78 15.26 4.18
C ILE A 243 23.16 15.46 3.58
N ASN A 244 24.19 15.01 4.28
CA ASN A 244 25.56 15.00 3.83
C ASN A 244 26.04 13.55 3.67
N GLU A 245 27.24 13.35 3.14
CA GLU A 245 27.84 12.04 2.91
C GLU A 245 27.90 11.16 4.17
N ASN A 246 28.15 11.76 5.36
CA ASN A 246 28.37 11.04 6.61
C ASN A 246 27.47 11.52 7.76
N ALA A 247 26.48 12.38 7.48
CA ALA A 247 25.65 12.97 8.53
C ALA A 247 24.29 13.42 8.00
N VAL A 248 23.29 13.44 8.90
CA VAL A 248 21.98 14.08 8.67
C VAL A 248 21.84 15.24 9.67
N SER A 249 21.49 16.42 9.17
CA SER A 249 21.11 17.56 9.99
C SER A 249 19.59 17.67 10.09
N TYR A 250 19.09 18.00 11.27
CA TYR A 250 17.67 18.24 11.51
C TYR A 250 17.49 19.42 12.48
N LYS A 251 16.34 20.06 12.41
CA LYS A 251 15.89 21.06 13.38
C LYS A 251 15.04 20.42 14.44
N ASN A 252 15.38 20.64 15.72
CA ASN A 252 14.60 20.19 16.86
C ASN A 252 13.38 21.09 17.12
N ALA A 253 12.62 20.81 18.19
CA ALA A 253 11.44 21.59 18.59
C ALA A 253 11.77 23.07 18.88
N ASP A 254 12.96 23.37 19.36
CA ASP A 254 13.42 24.72 19.69
C ASP A 254 13.98 25.49 18.48
N GLY A 255 14.12 24.80 17.33
CA GLY A 255 14.65 25.35 16.10
C GLY A 255 16.17 25.24 15.96
N ASP A 256 16.84 24.60 16.92
CA ASP A 256 18.28 24.36 16.86
C ASP A 256 18.61 23.31 15.80
N GLU A 257 19.68 23.55 15.05
CA GLU A 257 20.18 22.60 14.07
C GLU A 257 21.16 21.61 14.71
N ILE A 258 20.83 20.33 14.63
CA ILE A 258 21.59 19.23 15.19
C ILE A 258 22.01 18.30 14.06
N ALA A 259 23.28 17.89 14.05
CA ALA A 259 23.79 16.91 13.09
C ALA A 259 24.08 15.58 13.81
N ILE A 260 23.66 14.47 13.21
CA ILE A 260 23.95 13.12 13.70
C ILE A 260 24.67 12.30 12.60
N PRO A 261 25.55 11.38 12.98
CA PRO A 261 26.24 10.52 12.03
C PRO A 261 25.24 9.64 11.25
N ALA A 262 25.49 9.47 9.95
CA ALA A 262 24.72 8.57 9.10
C ALA A 262 25.61 8.06 7.97
N SER A 263 25.85 6.76 7.93
CA SER A 263 26.47 6.09 6.76
C SER A 263 25.42 5.83 5.68
N THR A 264 24.19 5.55 6.09
CA THR A 264 23.04 5.38 5.20
C THR A 264 21.86 6.18 5.73
N VAL A 265 21.14 6.84 4.83
CA VAL A 265 19.90 7.56 5.12
C VAL A 265 18.75 6.88 4.38
N VAL A 266 17.78 6.38 5.13
CA VAL A 266 16.60 5.73 4.56
C VAL A 266 15.47 6.74 4.46
N SER A 267 15.09 7.05 3.22
CA SER A 267 13.96 7.94 2.92
C SER A 267 12.64 7.20 3.10
N ALA A 268 11.94 7.50 4.21
CA ALA A 268 10.63 6.96 4.54
C ALA A 268 9.62 8.09 4.83
N PHE A 269 9.70 9.20 4.09
CA PHE A 269 8.87 10.40 4.25
C PHE A 269 7.38 10.19 3.88
N GLY A 270 6.98 8.98 3.53
CA GLY A 270 5.64 8.64 3.09
C GLY A 270 5.47 8.68 1.57
N TYR A 271 4.23 8.83 1.13
CA TYR A 271 3.86 8.71 -0.29
C TYR A 271 3.04 9.91 -0.75
N LYS A 272 3.11 10.18 -2.05
CA LYS A 272 2.21 11.11 -2.75
C LYS A 272 1.43 10.37 -3.84
N ALA A 273 0.21 10.84 -4.12
CA ALA A 273 -0.61 10.31 -5.20
C ALA A 273 0.14 10.36 -6.54
N TYR A 274 -0.03 9.29 -7.33
CA TYR A 274 0.55 9.18 -8.66
C TYR A 274 -0.55 8.94 -9.68
N ASN A 275 -0.90 9.97 -10.42
CA ASN A 275 -2.00 9.94 -11.39
C ASN A 275 -1.62 10.67 -12.70
N PRO A 276 -0.68 10.13 -13.47
CA PRO A 276 -0.25 10.74 -14.73
C PRO A 276 -1.22 10.50 -15.89
N LEU A 277 -2.16 9.56 -15.73
CA LEU A 277 -2.95 9.04 -16.86
C LEU A 277 -4.40 9.53 -16.88
N GLU A 278 -4.89 10.26 -15.88
CA GLU A 278 -6.29 10.66 -15.81
C GLU A 278 -6.73 11.50 -17.01
N ASN A 279 -5.94 12.50 -17.39
CA ASN A 279 -6.28 13.37 -18.52
C ASN A 279 -6.30 12.58 -19.83
N VAL A 280 -5.27 11.77 -20.08
CA VAL A 280 -5.19 10.90 -21.26
C VAL A 280 -6.35 9.90 -21.28
N ALA A 281 -6.72 9.33 -20.13
CA ALA A 281 -7.87 8.43 -20.03
C ALA A 281 -9.18 9.15 -20.40
N LYS A 282 -9.40 10.36 -19.90
CA LYS A 282 -10.60 11.18 -20.20
C LYS A 282 -10.69 11.63 -21.66
N GLU A 283 -9.56 11.81 -22.33
CA GLU A 283 -9.52 12.10 -23.78
C GLU A 283 -9.88 10.88 -24.64
N ASN A 284 -9.64 9.68 -24.14
CA ASN A 284 -9.83 8.42 -24.89
C ASN A 284 -11.04 7.59 -24.46
N CYS A 285 -11.71 7.94 -23.35
CA CYS A 285 -12.86 7.23 -22.83
C CYS A 285 -13.83 8.17 -22.10
N ASN A 286 -15.12 8.01 -22.34
CA ASN A 286 -16.15 8.86 -21.74
C ASN A 286 -16.42 8.50 -20.27
N GLU A 287 -16.10 7.28 -19.84
CA GLU A 287 -16.35 6.78 -18.49
C GLU A 287 -15.02 6.42 -17.83
N VAL A 288 -14.54 7.32 -16.95
CA VAL A 288 -13.24 7.17 -16.28
C VAL A 288 -13.42 7.31 -14.77
N TYR A 289 -12.89 6.34 -14.04
CA TYR A 289 -12.81 6.34 -12.58
C TYR A 289 -11.35 6.41 -12.14
N VAL A 290 -11.04 7.28 -11.19
CA VAL A 290 -9.74 7.32 -10.50
C VAL A 290 -9.96 6.84 -9.08
N ILE A 291 -9.15 5.88 -8.61
CA ILE A 291 -9.38 5.21 -7.33
C ILE A 291 -8.14 5.08 -6.46
N GLY A 292 -8.35 4.92 -5.15
CA GLY A 292 -7.33 4.63 -4.17
C GLY A 292 -6.25 5.69 -4.09
N SER A 293 -5.01 5.26 -3.97
CA SER A 293 -3.86 6.16 -3.78
C SER A 293 -3.52 7.00 -5.02
N ALA A 294 -4.13 6.75 -6.17
CA ALA A 294 -4.04 7.64 -7.34
C ALA A 294 -4.80 8.96 -7.11
N VAL A 295 -5.86 8.95 -6.28
CA VAL A 295 -6.59 10.16 -5.87
C VAL A 295 -5.86 10.85 -4.73
N LYS A 296 -5.56 10.10 -3.66
CA LYS A 296 -4.91 10.57 -2.45
C LYS A 296 -4.15 9.44 -1.81
N ALA A 297 -2.86 9.63 -1.58
CA ALA A 297 -2.06 8.64 -0.88
C ALA A 297 -2.72 8.27 0.47
N GLY A 298 -2.90 6.97 0.69
CA GLY A 298 -3.63 6.43 1.82
C GLY A 298 -3.26 4.97 2.09
N ASN A 299 -4.07 4.30 2.90
CA ASN A 299 -3.87 2.89 3.24
C ASN A 299 -4.60 1.94 2.27
N ALA A 300 -4.26 0.66 2.35
CA ALA A 300 -4.86 -0.37 1.51
C ALA A 300 -6.36 -0.58 1.77
N LEU A 301 -6.84 -0.35 2.99
CA LEU A 301 -8.26 -0.43 3.32
C LEU A 301 -9.09 0.51 2.43
N THR A 302 -8.68 1.78 2.37
CA THR A 302 -9.35 2.79 1.53
C THR A 302 -9.25 2.41 0.05
N ALA A 303 -8.05 2.03 -0.43
CA ALA A 303 -7.87 1.67 -1.84
C ALA A 303 -8.75 0.47 -2.25
N ILE A 304 -8.88 -0.55 -1.39
CA ILE A 304 -9.73 -1.71 -1.65
C ILE A 304 -11.22 -1.34 -1.63
N GLN A 305 -11.64 -0.49 -0.70
CA GLN A 305 -13.01 0.02 -0.66
C GLN A 305 -13.35 0.82 -1.93
N ASP A 306 -12.47 1.72 -2.35
CA ASP A 306 -12.64 2.50 -3.58
C ASP A 306 -12.73 1.59 -4.81
N GLY A 307 -11.86 0.57 -4.89
CA GLY A 307 -11.89 -0.43 -5.96
C GLY A 307 -13.21 -1.20 -6.01
N TYR A 308 -13.72 -1.60 -4.86
CA TYR A 308 -15.03 -2.25 -4.74
C TYR A 308 -16.15 -1.34 -5.22
N GLN A 309 -16.17 -0.08 -4.74
CA GLN A 309 -17.20 0.90 -5.11
C GLN A 309 -17.16 1.27 -6.60
N ALA A 310 -15.95 1.37 -7.19
CA ALA A 310 -15.83 1.58 -8.63
C ALA A 310 -16.41 0.40 -9.41
N GLY A 311 -16.06 -0.84 -9.05
CA GLY A 311 -16.61 -2.04 -9.69
C GLY A 311 -18.13 -2.19 -9.55
N LEU A 312 -18.74 -1.66 -8.49
CA LEU A 312 -20.20 -1.65 -8.35
C LEU A 312 -20.91 -0.65 -9.27
N LYS A 313 -20.24 0.43 -9.65
CA LYS A 313 -20.81 1.49 -10.51
C LYS A 313 -20.79 1.12 -12.00
N LEU A 314 -19.93 0.17 -12.37
CA LEU A 314 -19.83 -0.31 -13.74
C LEU A 314 -21.05 -1.12 -14.16
#